data_b5d62a5ca5d6c7383456260f057c6203
#
_entry.id   b5d62a5ca5d6c7383456260f057c6203
#
_cell.length_a   1.000
_cell.length_b   1.000
_cell.length_c   1.000
_cell.angle_alpha   90.00
_cell.angle_beta   90.00
_cell.angle_gamma   90.00
#
_symmetry.space_group_name_H-M   'P 1'
#
loop_
_entity.id
_entity.type
_entity.pdbx_description
1 polymer ?
#
loop_
_entity_poly.entity_id
_entity_poly.type
_entity_poly.pdbx_seq_one_letter_code
_entity_poly.pdbx_strand_id
1 'polypeptide(L)'
;VEKIQAPDHLKESMLYSLKAGGKRVRPLYVLAVAKSFGVDLKNALTIGAAIEMIHTYSLIHDDLPCMDNDSLRRGKPTNHVVYGDALATLAGDALNTLAFGVIARTNVDPAIRIELVNLLSIAAGAEGMVGGQILDIEGEKRHLALEELEQVHVNKTGALLRFSIEAGAVLAGASEADRAALVNYGHHIGLAFQIQDDILDITASSEQLGKTAGKDLISEKSTYPSLLTLEGAKQKLDEHTRNAKNALL
;
A
#
# COMPACT_ATOMS: atom_id res chain seq x y z
N VAL A 1 8.06 -11.25 13.52
CA VAL A 1 9.19 -10.44 13.98
C VAL A 1 9.69 -10.92 15.35
N GLU A 2 8.82 -11.13 16.34
CA GLU A 2 9.23 -11.50 17.72
C GLU A 2 10.11 -12.76 17.81
N LYS A 3 9.96 -13.70 16.88
CA LYS A 3 10.66 -14.99 16.86
C LYS A 3 11.94 -15.03 16.02
N ILE A 4 12.29 -13.95 15.32
CA ILE A 4 13.54 -13.90 14.54
C ILE A 4 14.74 -13.66 15.44
N GLN A 5 15.88 -14.22 15.07
CA GLN A 5 17.16 -13.93 15.73
C GLN A 5 17.76 -12.66 15.11
N ALA A 6 17.60 -11.54 15.80
CA ALA A 6 18.10 -10.23 15.39
C ALA A 6 18.36 -9.39 16.65
N PRO A 7 19.17 -8.31 16.55
CA PRO A 7 19.37 -7.37 17.67
C PRO A 7 18.05 -6.86 18.24
N ASP A 8 17.92 -6.78 19.55
CA ASP A 8 16.66 -6.44 20.21
C ASP A 8 16.13 -5.05 19.81
N HIS A 9 17.00 -4.04 19.74
CA HIS A 9 16.62 -2.70 19.29
C HIS A 9 16.05 -2.67 17.86
N LEU A 10 16.58 -3.52 16.96
CA LEU A 10 16.03 -3.64 15.61
C LEU A 10 14.62 -4.23 15.64
N LYS A 11 14.43 -5.31 16.43
CA LYS A 11 13.09 -5.93 16.60
C LYS A 11 12.09 -4.95 17.22
N GLU A 12 12.50 -4.19 18.22
CA GLU A 12 11.67 -3.17 18.86
C GLU A 12 11.22 -2.10 17.86
N SER A 13 12.15 -1.55 17.07
CA SER A 13 11.86 -0.56 16.04
C SER A 13 10.92 -1.09 14.96
N MET A 14 11.15 -2.31 14.44
CA MET A 14 10.25 -2.97 13.49
C MET A 14 8.84 -3.16 14.07
N LEU A 15 8.74 -3.65 15.30
CA LEU A 15 7.46 -3.91 15.97
C LEU A 15 6.72 -2.63 16.32
N TYR A 16 7.43 -1.57 16.66
CA TYR A 16 6.84 -0.26 16.94
C TYR A 16 5.94 0.20 15.80
N SER A 17 6.47 0.22 14.58
CA SER A 17 5.72 0.64 13.39
C SER A 17 4.64 -0.37 12.98
N LEU A 18 4.93 -1.68 13.05
CA LEU A 18 3.93 -2.72 12.76
C LEU A 18 2.74 -2.67 13.71
N LYS A 19 2.95 -2.33 14.99
CA LYS A 19 1.91 -2.24 16.03
C LYS A 19 1.26 -0.84 16.13
N ALA A 20 1.65 0.11 15.28
CA ALA A 20 1.13 1.49 15.34
C ALA A 20 -0.35 1.64 14.95
N GLY A 21 -1.03 0.56 14.54
CA GLY A 21 -2.42 0.57 14.11
C GLY A 21 -2.56 0.63 12.58
N GLY A 22 -3.72 1.08 12.11
CA GLY A 22 -4.07 1.21 10.70
C GLY A 22 -5.27 0.36 10.29
N LYS A 23 -5.87 0.68 9.13
CA LYS A 23 -7.08 0.03 8.61
C LYS A 23 -6.85 -1.42 8.14
N ARG A 24 -5.59 -1.83 7.93
CA ARG A 24 -5.22 -3.18 7.45
C ARG A 24 -5.95 -3.61 6.19
N VAL A 25 -6.20 -2.70 5.29
CA VAL A 25 -6.99 -2.91 4.06
C VAL A 25 -6.33 -3.95 3.14
N ARG A 26 -5.00 -3.92 2.99
CA ARG A 26 -4.26 -4.84 2.14
C ARG A 26 -4.37 -6.29 2.60
N PRO A 27 -4.08 -6.63 3.86
CA PRO A 27 -4.36 -7.97 4.40
C PRO A 27 -5.82 -8.39 4.24
N LEU A 28 -6.79 -7.47 4.44
CA LEU A 28 -8.22 -7.78 4.28
C LEU A 28 -8.57 -8.21 2.85
N TYR A 29 -7.98 -7.60 1.82
CA TYR A 29 -8.20 -8.02 0.43
C TYR A 29 -7.68 -9.43 0.18
N VAL A 30 -6.48 -9.79 0.65
CA VAL A 30 -5.97 -11.17 0.53
C VAL A 30 -6.95 -12.15 1.14
N LEU A 31 -7.40 -11.87 2.36
CA LEU A 31 -8.33 -12.74 3.10
C LEU A 31 -9.69 -12.83 2.42
N ALA A 32 -10.24 -11.71 1.96
CA ALA A 32 -11.55 -11.65 1.32
C ALA A 32 -11.57 -12.49 0.03
N VAL A 33 -10.56 -12.30 -0.83
CA VAL A 33 -10.45 -13.04 -2.08
C VAL A 33 -10.20 -14.52 -1.81
N ALA A 34 -9.24 -14.88 -0.97
CA ALA A 34 -8.98 -16.27 -0.61
C ALA A 34 -10.24 -16.96 -0.06
N LYS A 35 -10.99 -16.27 0.81
CA LYS A 35 -12.24 -16.76 1.38
C LYS A 35 -13.33 -16.97 0.33
N SER A 36 -13.48 -16.08 -0.65
CA SER A 36 -14.49 -16.21 -1.70
C SER A 36 -14.28 -17.45 -2.57
N PHE A 37 -13.04 -17.92 -2.68
CA PHE A 37 -12.70 -19.19 -3.35
C PHE A 37 -12.62 -20.41 -2.40
N GLY A 38 -12.99 -20.27 -1.13
CA GLY A 38 -13.01 -21.38 -0.17
C GLY A 38 -11.65 -21.83 0.36
N VAL A 39 -10.60 -21.01 0.23
CA VAL A 39 -9.24 -21.33 0.70
C VAL A 39 -9.14 -21.15 2.22
N ASP A 40 -8.34 -22.02 2.87
CA ASP A 40 -7.98 -21.86 4.29
C ASP A 40 -7.25 -20.52 4.51
N LEU A 41 -7.76 -19.75 5.45
CA LEU A 41 -7.27 -18.41 5.76
C LEU A 41 -5.88 -18.38 6.40
N LYS A 42 -5.34 -19.50 6.86
CA LYS A 42 -4.03 -19.55 7.53
C LYS A 42 -2.91 -19.04 6.62
N ASN A 43 -2.86 -19.52 5.38
CA ASN A 43 -1.88 -19.09 4.40
C ASN A 43 -2.16 -17.66 3.92
N ALA A 44 -3.43 -17.30 3.73
CA ALA A 44 -3.83 -15.94 3.39
C ALA A 44 -3.42 -14.91 4.46
N LEU A 45 -3.54 -15.26 5.75
CA LEU A 45 -3.05 -14.44 6.86
C LEU A 45 -1.53 -14.24 6.79
N THR A 46 -0.78 -15.28 6.43
CA THR A 46 0.69 -15.20 6.29
C THR A 46 1.08 -14.26 5.16
N ILE A 47 0.43 -14.37 4.00
CA ILE A 47 0.66 -13.44 2.87
C ILE A 47 0.22 -12.02 3.23
N GLY A 48 -0.94 -11.86 3.89
CA GLY A 48 -1.41 -10.57 4.39
C GLY A 48 -0.41 -9.90 5.35
N ALA A 49 0.24 -10.68 6.23
CA ALA A 49 1.29 -10.18 7.11
C ALA A 49 2.53 -9.73 6.33
N ALA A 50 2.94 -10.45 5.29
CA ALA A 50 4.05 -10.05 4.42
C ALA A 50 3.77 -8.72 3.71
N ILE A 51 2.57 -8.55 3.16
CA ILE A 51 2.18 -7.28 2.52
C ILE A 51 2.18 -6.13 3.53
N GLU A 52 1.72 -6.37 4.75
CA GLU A 52 1.73 -5.34 5.78
C GLU A 52 3.15 -4.97 6.23
N MET A 53 4.12 -5.91 6.16
CA MET A 53 5.54 -5.59 6.35
C MET A 53 6.06 -4.66 5.24
N ILE A 54 5.73 -4.95 3.97
CA ILE A 54 6.07 -4.09 2.83
C ILE A 54 5.46 -2.70 2.99
N HIS A 55 4.17 -2.62 3.29
CA HIS A 55 3.52 -1.33 3.52
C HIS A 55 4.10 -0.57 4.71
N THR A 56 4.48 -1.28 5.77
CA THR A 56 5.04 -0.65 6.97
C THR A 56 6.45 -0.11 6.71
N TYR A 57 7.31 -0.86 5.99
CA TYR A 57 8.62 -0.33 5.64
C TYR A 57 8.53 0.92 4.79
N SER A 58 7.60 0.96 3.81
CA SER A 58 7.45 2.15 2.98
C SER A 58 7.06 3.38 3.81
N LEU A 59 6.16 3.21 4.79
CA LEU A 59 5.80 4.29 5.69
C LEU A 59 6.95 4.75 6.60
N ILE A 60 7.80 3.81 7.08
CA ILE A 60 8.98 4.17 7.87
C ILE A 60 9.95 5.01 7.04
N HIS A 61 10.18 4.61 5.78
CA HIS A 61 11.08 5.33 4.89
C HIS A 61 10.50 6.66 4.42
N ASP A 62 9.21 6.71 4.09
CA ASP A 62 8.53 7.96 3.72
C ASP A 62 8.62 9.02 4.82
N ASP A 63 8.56 8.60 6.10
CA ASP A 63 8.63 9.52 7.24
C ASP A 63 10.04 10.09 7.51
N LEU A 64 11.11 9.52 6.93
CA LEU A 64 12.49 9.95 7.18
C LEU A 64 12.72 11.43 6.81
N PRO A 65 13.69 12.11 7.48
CA PRO A 65 14.02 13.51 7.18
C PRO A 65 14.45 13.80 5.74
N CYS A 66 14.97 12.79 5.03
CA CYS A 66 15.34 12.89 3.61
C CYS A 66 14.16 12.65 2.64
N MET A 67 12.99 12.33 3.17
CA MET A 67 11.74 12.11 2.43
C MET A 67 10.69 13.14 2.87
N ASP A 68 9.55 12.71 3.40
CA ASP A 68 8.46 13.61 3.83
C ASP A 68 8.75 14.37 5.14
N ASN A 69 9.75 13.94 5.91
CA ASN A 69 10.13 14.49 7.22
C ASN A 69 8.95 14.61 8.19
N ASP A 70 8.12 13.58 8.26
CA ASP A 70 6.95 13.54 9.11
C ASP A 70 7.32 13.12 10.54
N SER A 71 6.91 13.91 11.53
CA SER A 71 7.14 13.61 12.95
C SER A 71 6.05 12.77 13.61
N LEU A 72 4.85 12.70 12.98
CA LEU A 72 3.69 11.99 13.49
C LEU A 72 3.04 11.13 12.41
N ARG A 73 2.69 9.89 12.76
CA ARG A 73 1.90 8.97 11.93
C ARG A 73 0.90 8.20 12.77
N ARG A 74 -0.37 8.22 12.37
CA ARG A 74 -1.47 7.56 13.11
C ARG A 74 -1.55 8.01 14.59
N GLY A 75 -1.27 9.30 14.84
CA GLY A 75 -1.29 9.89 16.17
C GLY A 75 -0.11 9.53 17.08
N LYS A 76 0.93 8.87 16.54
CA LYS A 76 2.15 8.50 17.27
C LYS A 76 3.39 9.12 16.63
N PRO A 77 4.46 9.39 17.39
CA PRO A 77 5.74 9.78 16.82
C PRO A 77 6.20 8.76 15.77
N THR A 78 6.81 9.24 14.68
CA THR A 78 7.34 8.37 13.63
C THR A 78 8.57 7.61 14.10
N ASN A 79 8.94 6.56 13.39
CA ASN A 79 9.99 5.64 13.80
C ASN A 79 11.33 6.36 14.01
N HIS A 80 11.72 7.25 13.07
CA HIS A 80 12.98 7.99 13.16
C HIS A 80 13.02 8.98 14.35
N VAL A 81 11.87 9.52 14.75
CA VAL A 81 11.78 10.39 15.95
C VAL A 81 12.05 9.60 17.23
N VAL A 82 11.62 8.33 17.29
CA VAL A 82 11.78 7.48 18.49
C VAL A 82 13.14 6.80 18.54
N TYR A 83 13.62 6.30 17.39
CA TYR A 83 14.79 5.42 17.33
C TYR A 83 15.99 6.02 16.59
N GLY A 84 15.83 7.19 15.98
CA GLY A 84 16.83 7.83 15.13
C GLY A 84 16.82 7.30 13.69
N ASP A 85 17.37 8.11 12.78
CA ASP A 85 17.28 7.89 11.33
C ASP A 85 17.93 6.57 10.89
N ALA A 86 19.09 6.25 11.42
CA ALA A 86 19.83 5.04 11.05
C ALA A 86 19.06 3.76 11.40
N LEU A 87 18.48 3.69 12.63
CA LEU A 87 17.74 2.51 13.05
C LEU A 87 16.40 2.41 12.34
N ALA A 88 15.74 3.54 12.06
CA ALA A 88 14.51 3.58 11.27
C ALA A 88 14.75 3.07 9.84
N THR A 89 15.82 3.53 9.18
CA THR A 89 16.20 3.05 7.84
C THR A 89 16.42 1.54 7.84
N LEU A 90 17.23 1.03 8.78
CA LEU A 90 17.52 -0.41 8.88
C LEU A 90 16.28 -1.24 9.27
N ALA A 91 15.37 -0.69 10.05
CA ALA A 91 14.10 -1.36 10.37
C ALA A 91 13.21 -1.51 9.13
N GLY A 92 13.16 -0.50 8.26
CA GLY A 92 12.50 -0.57 6.97
C GLY A 92 13.14 -1.64 6.06
N ASP A 93 14.46 -1.63 5.91
CA ASP A 93 15.20 -2.62 5.11
C ASP A 93 14.94 -4.05 5.59
N ALA A 94 14.96 -4.24 6.92
CA ALA A 94 14.72 -5.55 7.52
C ALA A 94 13.28 -6.04 7.30
N LEU A 95 12.28 -5.16 7.40
CA LEU A 95 10.88 -5.49 7.10
C LEU A 95 10.67 -5.85 5.64
N ASN A 96 11.25 -5.07 4.72
CA ASN A 96 11.19 -5.33 3.29
C ASN A 96 11.75 -6.73 2.97
N THR A 97 12.97 -7.02 3.41
CA THR A 97 13.61 -8.32 3.18
C THR A 97 12.84 -9.47 3.84
N LEU A 98 12.36 -9.27 5.08
CA LEU A 98 11.61 -10.29 5.83
C LEU A 98 10.30 -10.68 5.15
N ALA A 99 9.62 -9.76 4.50
CA ALA A 99 8.36 -10.00 3.80
C ALA A 99 8.50 -11.10 2.73
N PHE A 100 9.51 -11.03 1.89
CA PHE A 100 9.80 -12.07 0.88
C PHE A 100 10.11 -13.41 1.54
N GLY A 101 10.88 -13.40 2.63
CA GLY A 101 11.18 -14.61 3.40
C GLY A 101 9.94 -15.23 4.04
N VAL A 102 8.95 -14.43 4.44
CA VAL A 102 7.66 -14.92 4.96
C VAL A 102 6.87 -15.63 3.86
N ILE A 103 6.76 -15.04 2.67
CA ILE A 103 6.10 -15.68 1.51
C ILE A 103 6.81 -16.97 1.13
N ALA A 104 8.13 -16.96 1.00
CA ALA A 104 8.93 -18.11 0.60
C ALA A 104 8.82 -19.31 1.56
N ARG A 105 8.46 -19.07 2.81
CA ARG A 105 8.26 -20.11 3.84
C ARG A 105 6.81 -20.48 4.09
N THR A 106 5.85 -19.88 3.38
CA THR A 106 4.42 -20.21 3.49
C THR A 106 4.19 -21.66 3.05
N ASN A 107 3.31 -22.36 3.75
CA ASN A 107 3.04 -23.79 3.50
C ASN A 107 2.03 -23.97 2.35
N VAL A 108 2.47 -23.66 1.13
CA VAL A 108 1.76 -23.85 -0.14
C VAL A 108 2.71 -24.44 -1.18
N ASP A 109 2.18 -24.81 -2.34
CA ASP A 109 2.98 -25.32 -3.45
C ASP A 109 4.16 -24.39 -3.76
N PRO A 110 5.37 -24.93 -4.03
CA PRO A 110 6.53 -24.12 -4.40
C PRO A 110 6.31 -23.18 -5.60
N ALA A 111 5.52 -23.59 -6.59
CA ALA A 111 5.21 -22.74 -7.74
C ALA A 111 4.38 -21.52 -7.32
N ILE A 112 3.39 -21.70 -6.45
CA ILE A 112 2.60 -20.60 -5.87
C ILE A 112 3.51 -19.64 -5.07
N ARG A 113 4.44 -20.15 -4.27
CA ARG A 113 5.38 -19.30 -3.51
C ARG A 113 6.25 -18.45 -4.43
N ILE A 114 6.80 -19.05 -5.47
CA ILE A 114 7.65 -18.34 -6.43
C ILE A 114 6.84 -17.29 -7.18
N GLU A 115 5.63 -17.62 -7.61
CA GLU A 115 4.73 -16.66 -8.26
C GLU A 115 4.41 -15.47 -7.35
N LEU A 116 4.04 -15.71 -6.09
CA LEU A 116 3.77 -14.64 -5.11
C LEU A 116 5.01 -13.78 -4.83
N VAL A 117 6.20 -14.37 -4.72
CA VAL A 117 7.46 -13.63 -4.57
C VAL A 117 7.72 -12.74 -5.78
N ASN A 118 7.53 -13.26 -7.00
CA ASN A 118 7.72 -12.51 -8.23
C ASN A 118 6.71 -11.35 -8.34
N LEU A 119 5.43 -11.62 -8.14
CA LEU A 119 4.38 -10.59 -8.15
C LEU A 119 4.61 -9.49 -7.11
N LEU A 120 5.05 -9.87 -5.88
CA LEU A 120 5.38 -8.88 -4.85
C LEU A 120 6.61 -8.05 -5.24
N SER A 121 7.63 -8.66 -5.86
CA SER A 121 8.83 -7.94 -6.30
C SER A 121 8.51 -6.86 -7.34
N ILE A 122 7.60 -7.16 -8.27
CA ILE A 122 7.09 -6.19 -9.25
C ILE A 122 6.28 -5.09 -8.54
N ALA A 123 5.31 -5.49 -7.70
CA ALA A 123 4.41 -4.55 -7.06
C ALA A 123 5.09 -3.61 -6.06
N ALA A 124 6.09 -4.08 -5.34
CA ALA A 124 6.84 -3.29 -4.34
C ALA A 124 8.05 -2.56 -4.93
N GLY A 125 8.57 -3.05 -6.06
CA GLY A 125 9.83 -2.61 -6.67
C GLY A 125 9.72 -1.40 -7.59
N ALA A 126 10.69 -1.32 -8.51
CA ALA A 126 10.85 -0.20 -9.44
C ALA A 126 9.67 -0.05 -10.42
N GLU A 127 9.00 -1.14 -10.79
CA GLU A 127 7.84 -1.14 -11.68
C GLU A 127 6.53 -0.81 -10.93
N GLY A 128 6.55 -0.83 -9.60
CA GLY A 128 5.39 -0.59 -8.75
C GLY A 128 5.61 0.56 -7.77
N MET A 129 5.49 0.26 -6.47
CA MET A 129 5.45 1.26 -5.40
C MET A 129 6.67 2.18 -5.35
N VAL A 130 7.90 1.64 -5.47
CA VAL A 130 9.12 2.47 -5.44
C VAL A 130 9.20 3.37 -6.67
N GLY A 131 8.87 2.85 -7.86
CA GLY A 131 8.79 3.68 -9.08
C GLY A 131 7.73 4.76 -8.95
N GLY A 132 6.57 4.43 -8.40
CA GLY A 132 5.50 5.39 -8.11
C GLY A 132 5.91 6.47 -7.11
N GLN A 133 6.74 6.14 -6.12
CA GLN A 133 7.32 7.11 -5.18
C GLN A 133 8.26 8.11 -5.89
N ILE A 134 9.07 7.63 -6.83
CA ILE A 134 9.92 8.53 -7.64
C ILE A 134 9.06 9.49 -8.48
N LEU A 135 8.02 8.96 -9.14
CA LEU A 135 7.09 9.80 -9.92
C LEU A 135 6.38 10.85 -9.04
N ASP A 136 6.02 10.50 -7.80
CA ASP A 136 5.43 11.43 -6.84
C ASP A 136 6.40 12.55 -6.47
N ILE A 137 7.65 12.23 -6.12
CA ILE A 137 8.70 13.21 -5.80
C ILE A 137 9.00 14.13 -6.99
N GLU A 138 9.10 13.57 -8.19
CA GLU A 138 9.32 14.37 -9.41
C GLU A 138 8.11 15.26 -9.74
N GLY A 139 6.91 14.80 -9.38
CA GLY A 139 5.65 15.50 -9.54
C GLY A 139 5.47 16.71 -8.61
N GLU A 140 6.14 16.75 -7.44
CA GLU A 140 6.02 17.85 -6.47
C GLU A 140 6.48 19.22 -7.01
N LYS A 141 7.32 19.24 -8.05
CA LYS A 141 7.91 20.46 -8.61
C LYS A 141 7.24 20.95 -9.90
N ARG A 142 6.12 20.31 -10.29
CA ARG A 142 5.40 20.64 -11.53
C ARG A 142 3.92 20.31 -11.41
N HIS A 143 3.09 20.98 -12.23
CA HIS A 143 1.70 20.59 -12.38
C HIS A 143 1.62 19.34 -13.27
N LEU A 144 1.13 18.24 -12.70
CA LEU A 144 0.91 16.99 -13.43
C LEU A 144 -0.37 17.10 -14.28
N ALA A 145 -0.36 16.49 -15.48
CA ALA A 145 -1.59 16.17 -16.17
C ALA A 145 -2.34 15.05 -15.43
N LEU A 146 -3.63 14.87 -15.72
CA LEU A 146 -4.45 13.85 -15.04
C LEU A 146 -3.87 12.44 -15.23
N GLU A 147 -3.44 12.11 -16.44
CA GLU A 147 -2.86 10.81 -16.77
C GLU A 147 -1.54 10.56 -16.01
N GLU A 148 -0.74 11.60 -15.78
CA GLU A 148 0.49 11.52 -15.00
C GLU A 148 0.17 11.27 -13.51
N LEU A 149 -0.83 11.98 -12.96
CA LEU A 149 -1.31 11.78 -11.61
C LEU A 149 -1.87 10.35 -11.42
N GLU A 150 -2.66 9.87 -12.37
CA GLU A 150 -3.18 8.50 -12.34
C GLU A 150 -2.04 7.47 -12.37
N GLN A 151 -0.97 7.71 -13.14
CA GLN A 151 0.20 6.82 -13.16
C GLN A 151 0.93 6.79 -11.81
N VAL A 152 1.08 7.95 -11.14
CA VAL A 152 1.62 8.00 -9.76
C VAL A 152 0.77 7.12 -8.85
N HIS A 153 -0.53 7.30 -8.86
CA HIS A 153 -1.44 6.57 -7.96
C HIS A 153 -1.51 5.07 -8.26
N VAL A 154 -1.53 4.69 -9.53
CA VAL A 154 -1.52 3.28 -9.96
C VAL A 154 -0.27 2.57 -9.44
N ASN A 155 0.88 3.23 -9.49
CA ASN A 155 2.14 2.65 -9.06
C ASN A 155 2.34 2.75 -7.54
N LYS A 156 2.33 3.95 -6.98
CA LYS A 156 2.66 4.19 -5.56
C LYS A 156 1.70 3.46 -4.61
N THR A 157 0.40 3.54 -4.86
CA THR A 157 -0.64 2.98 -3.98
C THR A 157 -1.32 1.76 -4.57
N GLY A 158 -1.68 1.83 -5.86
CA GLY A 158 -2.46 0.82 -6.57
C GLY A 158 -1.73 -0.50 -6.73
N ALA A 159 -0.42 -0.50 -6.95
CA ALA A 159 0.36 -1.72 -7.19
C ALA A 159 0.26 -2.71 -6.02
N LEU A 160 0.42 -2.25 -4.77
CA LEU A 160 0.28 -3.11 -3.59
C LEU A 160 -1.17 -3.52 -3.30
N LEU A 161 -2.16 -2.67 -3.61
CA LEU A 161 -3.57 -3.04 -3.49
C LEU A 161 -3.94 -4.12 -4.51
N ARG A 162 -3.53 -3.95 -5.76
CA ARG A 162 -3.71 -4.95 -6.83
C ARG A 162 -3.04 -6.27 -6.47
N PHE A 163 -1.77 -6.24 -6.02
CA PHE A 163 -1.08 -7.43 -5.54
C PHE A 163 -1.86 -8.12 -4.41
N SER A 164 -2.42 -7.37 -3.46
CA SER A 164 -3.18 -7.94 -2.34
C SER A 164 -4.39 -8.75 -2.82
N ILE A 165 -5.09 -8.26 -3.84
CA ILE A 165 -6.24 -8.94 -4.45
C ILE A 165 -5.77 -10.15 -5.25
N GLU A 166 -4.77 -9.98 -6.11
CA GLU A 166 -4.22 -11.04 -6.96
C GLU A 166 -3.61 -12.17 -6.12
N ALA A 167 -2.92 -11.87 -5.03
CA ALA A 167 -2.34 -12.87 -4.15
C ALA A 167 -3.38 -13.82 -3.54
N GLY A 168 -4.58 -13.33 -3.22
CA GLY A 168 -5.69 -14.16 -2.79
C GLY A 168 -6.15 -15.12 -3.89
N ALA A 169 -6.20 -14.67 -5.14
CA ALA A 169 -6.55 -15.49 -6.30
C ALA A 169 -5.49 -16.54 -6.62
N VAL A 170 -4.21 -16.17 -6.56
CA VAL A 170 -3.07 -17.09 -6.73
C VAL A 170 -3.09 -18.21 -5.69
N LEU A 171 -3.30 -17.86 -4.41
CA LEU A 171 -3.46 -18.84 -3.33
C LEU A 171 -4.62 -19.81 -3.57
N ALA A 172 -5.68 -19.34 -4.22
CA ALA A 172 -6.87 -20.13 -4.52
C ALA A 172 -6.73 -21.00 -5.78
N GLY A 173 -5.67 -20.82 -6.57
CA GLY A 173 -5.57 -21.44 -7.88
C GLY A 173 -6.70 -21.01 -8.82
N ALA A 174 -7.12 -19.75 -8.73
CA ALA A 174 -8.20 -19.18 -9.52
C ALA A 174 -7.88 -19.25 -11.03
N SER A 175 -8.93 -19.36 -11.86
CA SER A 175 -8.78 -19.37 -13.31
C SER A 175 -8.14 -18.08 -13.84
N GLU A 176 -7.55 -18.11 -15.04
CA GLU A 176 -7.02 -16.90 -15.68
C GLU A 176 -8.09 -15.82 -15.85
N ALA A 177 -9.33 -16.21 -16.17
CA ALA A 177 -10.44 -15.28 -16.30
C ALA A 177 -10.78 -14.60 -14.96
N ASP A 178 -10.88 -15.36 -13.87
CA ASP A 178 -11.13 -14.82 -12.53
C ASP A 178 -9.98 -13.91 -12.07
N ARG A 179 -8.73 -14.31 -12.34
CA ARG A 179 -7.56 -13.49 -12.03
C ARG A 179 -7.57 -12.18 -12.81
N ALA A 180 -7.88 -12.21 -14.11
CA ALA A 180 -7.98 -11.00 -14.92
C ALA A 180 -9.09 -10.06 -14.40
N ALA A 181 -10.24 -10.61 -14.03
CA ALA A 181 -11.35 -9.86 -13.43
C ALA A 181 -10.93 -9.21 -12.10
N LEU A 182 -10.26 -9.95 -11.22
CA LEU A 182 -9.78 -9.47 -9.93
C LEU A 182 -8.66 -8.42 -10.07
N VAL A 183 -7.74 -8.57 -11.04
CA VAL A 183 -6.71 -7.57 -11.34
C VAL A 183 -7.34 -6.27 -11.83
N ASN A 184 -8.35 -6.37 -12.73
CA ASN A 184 -9.11 -5.20 -13.20
C ASN A 184 -9.88 -4.53 -12.04
N TYR A 185 -10.54 -5.31 -11.19
CA TYR A 185 -11.14 -4.82 -9.96
C TYR A 185 -10.12 -4.07 -9.09
N GLY A 186 -8.95 -4.66 -8.87
CA GLY A 186 -7.87 -4.08 -8.06
C GLY A 186 -7.32 -2.77 -8.62
N HIS A 187 -7.23 -2.65 -9.95
CA HIS A 187 -6.84 -1.41 -10.61
C HIS A 187 -7.83 -0.27 -10.28
N HIS A 188 -9.11 -0.50 -10.49
CA HIS A 188 -10.13 0.52 -10.24
C HIS A 188 -10.30 0.85 -8.76
N ILE A 189 -10.21 -0.13 -7.86
CA ILE A 189 -10.25 0.11 -6.41
C ILE A 189 -9.03 0.90 -5.93
N GLY A 190 -7.85 0.66 -6.51
CA GLY A 190 -6.65 1.42 -6.20
C GLY A 190 -6.80 2.91 -6.52
N LEU A 191 -7.34 3.23 -7.70
CA LEU A 191 -7.63 4.61 -8.10
C LEU A 191 -8.75 5.22 -7.23
N ALA A 192 -9.86 4.51 -7.04
CA ALA A 192 -10.96 4.98 -6.19
C ALA A 192 -10.50 5.28 -4.77
N PHE A 193 -9.61 4.46 -4.21
CA PHE A 193 -9.03 4.67 -2.88
C PHE A 193 -8.24 5.97 -2.81
N GLN A 194 -7.42 6.25 -3.82
CA GLN A 194 -6.61 7.46 -3.85
C GLN A 194 -7.46 8.72 -4.12
N ILE A 195 -8.43 8.65 -5.06
CA ILE A 195 -9.37 9.75 -5.28
C ILE A 195 -10.14 10.08 -3.99
N GLN A 196 -10.56 9.06 -3.25
CA GLN A 196 -11.24 9.26 -1.96
C GLN A 196 -10.31 9.92 -0.92
N ASP A 197 -9.03 9.54 -0.87
CA ASP A 197 -8.04 10.16 0.02
C ASP A 197 -7.84 11.64 -0.33
N ASP A 198 -7.70 11.99 -1.62
CA ASP A 198 -7.57 13.38 -2.10
C ASP A 198 -8.82 14.23 -1.75
N ILE A 199 -10.03 13.66 -1.91
CA ILE A 199 -11.28 14.32 -1.53
C ILE A 199 -11.33 14.55 -0.01
N LEU A 200 -10.95 13.55 0.78
CA LEU A 200 -10.96 13.65 2.23
C LEU A 200 -9.94 14.66 2.76
N ASP A 201 -8.78 14.81 2.10
CA ASP A 201 -7.77 15.79 2.53
C ASP A 201 -8.31 17.23 2.57
N ILE A 202 -9.25 17.57 1.67
CA ILE A 202 -9.86 18.90 1.62
C ILE A 202 -11.23 19.00 2.28
N THR A 203 -11.91 17.88 2.57
CA THR A 203 -13.28 17.90 3.11
C THR A 203 -13.39 17.46 4.56
N ALA A 204 -12.40 16.73 5.09
CA ALA A 204 -12.42 16.21 6.44
C ALA A 204 -11.52 17.02 7.39
N SER A 205 -11.82 16.98 8.68
CA SER A 205 -10.97 17.60 9.71
C SER A 205 -9.74 16.74 10.01
N SER A 206 -8.66 17.37 10.52
CA SER A 206 -7.45 16.65 10.96
C SER A 206 -7.75 15.57 12.01
N GLU A 207 -8.75 15.77 12.86
CA GLU A 207 -9.20 14.80 13.85
C GLU A 207 -9.80 13.55 13.19
N GLN A 208 -10.61 13.73 12.14
CA GLN A 208 -11.20 12.63 11.35
C GLN A 208 -10.17 11.85 10.54
N LEU A 209 -9.15 12.56 10.00
CA LEU A 209 -8.09 11.96 9.20
C LEU A 209 -7.03 11.24 10.04
N GLY A 210 -6.83 11.64 11.31
CA GLY A 210 -5.71 11.19 12.14
C GLY A 210 -4.33 11.66 11.64
N LYS A 211 -4.31 12.65 10.72
CA LYS A 211 -3.14 13.37 10.18
C LYS A 211 -3.54 14.83 9.91
N THR A 212 -2.57 15.71 9.65
CA THR A 212 -2.85 17.10 9.27
C THR A 212 -3.67 17.15 7.98
N ALA A 213 -4.85 17.79 8.02
CA ALA A 213 -5.67 18.04 6.83
C ALA A 213 -5.09 19.18 5.99
N GLY A 214 -5.33 19.14 4.67
CA GLY A 214 -4.88 20.17 3.73
C GLY A 214 -3.36 20.18 3.49
N LYS A 215 -2.66 19.09 3.80
CA LYS A 215 -1.21 18.98 3.58
C LYS A 215 -0.87 19.08 2.10
N ASP A 216 -1.71 18.49 1.23
CA ASP A 216 -1.52 18.51 -0.22
C ASP A 216 -1.66 19.92 -0.81
N LEU A 217 -2.54 20.76 -0.24
CA LEU A 217 -2.67 22.18 -0.60
C LEU A 217 -1.42 22.99 -0.21
N ILE A 218 -0.86 22.71 0.97
CA ILE A 218 0.35 23.42 1.46
C ILE A 218 1.57 23.04 0.63
N SER A 219 1.67 21.79 0.19
CA SER A 219 2.78 21.28 -0.64
C SER A 219 2.59 21.47 -2.14
N GLU A 220 1.53 22.17 -2.56
CA GLU A 220 1.20 22.41 -3.98
C GLU A 220 1.14 21.13 -4.83
N LYS A 221 0.80 19.97 -4.21
CA LYS A 221 0.68 18.71 -4.92
C LYS A 221 -0.50 18.72 -5.89
N SER A 222 -0.32 18.12 -7.06
CA SER A 222 -1.43 17.80 -7.95
C SER A 222 -2.31 16.73 -7.31
N THR A 223 -3.62 16.99 -7.25
CA THR A 223 -4.63 16.07 -6.71
C THR A 223 -5.83 16.03 -7.66
N TYR A 224 -6.68 15.01 -7.57
CA TYR A 224 -7.90 14.97 -8.38
C TYR A 224 -8.78 16.23 -8.22
N PRO A 225 -9.04 16.74 -7.00
CA PRO A 225 -9.81 17.99 -6.86
C PRO A 225 -9.12 19.21 -7.43
N SER A 226 -7.78 19.29 -7.41
CA SER A 226 -7.05 20.43 -7.99
C SER A 226 -7.09 20.43 -9.53
N LEU A 227 -7.14 19.25 -10.16
CA LEU A 227 -7.18 19.11 -11.62
C LEU A 227 -8.62 19.11 -12.18
N LEU A 228 -9.60 18.54 -11.45
CA LEU A 228 -10.96 18.29 -11.96
C LEU A 228 -12.06 19.02 -11.18
N THR A 229 -11.73 19.85 -10.21
CA THR A 229 -12.64 20.34 -9.17
C THR A 229 -13.11 19.23 -8.21
N LEU A 230 -13.67 19.59 -7.05
CA LEU A 230 -14.20 18.62 -6.08
C LEU A 230 -15.33 17.75 -6.68
N GLU A 231 -16.21 18.36 -7.47
CA GLU A 231 -17.32 17.64 -8.11
C GLU A 231 -16.83 16.68 -9.20
N GLY A 232 -15.83 17.09 -10.00
CA GLY A 232 -15.20 16.22 -10.99
C GLY A 232 -14.47 15.04 -10.34
N ALA A 233 -13.78 15.26 -9.20
CA ALA A 233 -13.17 14.19 -8.43
C ALA A 233 -14.19 13.17 -7.89
N LYS A 234 -15.36 13.63 -7.39
CA LYS A 234 -16.45 12.74 -6.95
C LYS A 234 -17.01 11.91 -8.11
N GLN A 235 -17.20 12.52 -9.29
CA GLN A 235 -17.64 11.79 -10.48
C GLN A 235 -16.64 10.71 -10.89
N LYS A 236 -15.34 11.00 -10.84
CA LYS A 236 -14.29 10.02 -11.09
C LYS A 236 -14.27 8.89 -10.05
N LEU A 237 -14.49 9.20 -8.78
CA LEU A 237 -14.63 8.20 -7.73
C LEU A 237 -15.81 7.25 -8.01
N ASP A 238 -16.97 7.78 -8.39
CA ASP A 238 -18.15 6.99 -8.72
C ASP A 238 -17.91 6.14 -9.98
N GLU A 239 -17.22 6.68 -10.99
CA GLU A 239 -16.84 5.96 -12.21
C GLU A 239 -15.97 4.75 -11.87
N HIS A 240 -14.86 4.95 -11.15
CA HIS A 240 -13.96 3.85 -10.77
C HIS A 240 -14.61 2.84 -9.84
N THR A 241 -15.44 3.27 -8.91
CA THR A 241 -16.21 2.37 -8.02
C THR A 241 -17.18 1.50 -8.82
N ARG A 242 -17.86 2.05 -9.82
CA ARG A 242 -18.75 1.30 -10.73
C ARG A 242 -17.97 0.33 -11.61
N ASN A 243 -16.85 0.77 -12.19
CA ASN A 243 -16.01 -0.08 -13.03
C ASN A 243 -15.41 -1.25 -12.23
N ALA A 244 -15.00 -1.01 -10.98
CA ALA A 244 -14.59 -2.07 -10.08
C ALA A 244 -15.68 -3.13 -9.88
N LYS A 245 -16.92 -2.70 -9.58
CA LYS A 245 -18.06 -3.64 -9.43
C LYS A 245 -18.32 -4.43 -10.69
N ASN A 246 -18.30 -3.75 -11.86
CA ASN A 246 -18.54 -4.39 -13.15
C ASN A 246 -17.48 -5.40 -13.53
N ALA A 247 -16.25 -5.22 -13.07
CA ALA A 247 -15.15 -6.17 -13.31
C ALA A 247 -15.38 -7.55 -12.67
N LEU A 248 -16.27 -7.65 -11.68
CA LEU A 248 -16.58 -8.89 -10.95
C LEU A 248 -17.92 -9.54 -11.39
N LEU A 249 -18.63 -8.97 -12.36
CA LEU A 249 -19.88 -9.49 -12.92
C LEU A 249 -19.64 -10.29 -14.19
#